data_631d4bf5fd417f597b2dac5745c17862
#
_entry.id   631d4bf5fd417f597b2dac5745c17862
#
_cell.length_a   1.000
_cell.length_b   1.000
_cell.length_c   1.000
_cell.angle_alpha   90.00
_cell.angle_beta   90.00
_cell.angle_gamma   90.00
#
_symmetry.space_group_name_H-M   'P 1'
#
loop_
_entity.id
_entity.type
_entity.pdbx_description
1 polymer ?
#
loop_
_entity_poly.entity_id
_entity_poly.type
_entity_poly.pdbx_seq_one_letter_code
_entity_poly.pdbx_strand_id
1 'polypeptide(L)'
;VYPEVKETSKDGTIIYLKDGTEIHWVVNPNQDGVYQQKLDEALSKQADAAADDKIDMFLSETDYVFKYTDKDADVAMPLKDLGIDCDKEFADQFDFTRKTASDSDGVQRGSTWQCCPGLLVYRRDIAKDVFGTDDPEAIGEKTKDWDTLKATAAELKAKGYYTLSSYADTFRLYGNSIDNSWVQPGADEVVVDKKITNWVDDSKEWLDAGYVDAKVKGQFNDDWNKAMGSQSKVFAFLFPAWGIDFTLAPNWDGAEGSW
;
A
#
# COMPACT_ATOMS: atom_id res chain seq x y z
N VAL A 1 14.07 -11.10 15.17
CA VAL A 1 15.03 -11.93 14.40
C VAL A 1 14.47 -13.34 14.35
N TYR A 2 14.42 -13.94 13.15
CA TYR A 2 13.96 -15.31 12.97
C TYR A 2 14.90 -16.28 13.70
N PRO A 3 14.43 -17.16 14.60
CA PRO A 3 15.28 -17.93 15.49
C PRO A 3 16.24 -18.89 14.77
N GLU A 4 15.91 -19.30 13.56
CA GLU A 4 16.71 -20.24 12.77
C GLU A 4 17.84 -19.57 11.97
N VAL A 5 17.91 -18.25 11.95
CA VAL A 5 19.04 -17.52 11.35
C VAL A 5 20.28 -17.73 12.19
N LYS A 6 21.33 -18.24 11.56
CA LYS A 6 22.66 -18.41 12.15
C LYS A 6 23.48 -17.13 11.97
N GLU A 7 23.56 -16.64 10.75
CA GLU A 7 24.32 -15.44 10.38
C GLU A 7 23.82 -14.87 9.06
N THR A 8 24.25 -13.66 8.72
CA THR A 8 24.02 -13.02 7.41
C THR A 8 25.35 -12.60 6.81
N SER A 9 25.44 -12.57 5.47
CA SER A 9 26.59 -12.01 4.76
C SER A 9 26.77 -10.52 5.11
N LYS A 10 27.96 -9.98 4.88
CA LYS A 10 28.28 -8.57 5.20
C LYS A 10 27.42 -7.58 4.45
N ASP A 11 27.04 -7.90 3.23
CA ASP A 11 26.15 -7.09 2.37
C ASP A 11 24.67 -7.37 2.59
N GLY A 12 24.32 -8.35 3.45
CA GLY A 12 22.96 -8.72 3.79
C GLY A 12 22.22 -9.50 2.70
N THR A 13 22.89 -9.91 1.62
CA THR A 13 22.23 -10.61 0.50
C THR A 13 22.12 -12.11 0.70
N ILE A 14 22.86 -12.70 1.62
CA ILE A 14 22.78 -14.13 1.94
C ILE A 14 22.45 -14.31 3.41
N ILE A 15 21.44 -15.12 3.70
CA ILE A 15 21.05 -15.52 5.04
C ILE A 15 21.38 -17.01 5.20
N TYR A 16 22.19 -17.34 6.20
CA TYR A 16 22.54 -18.71 6.54
C TYR A 16 21.66 -19.20 7.69
N LEU A 17 20.95 -20.29 7.48
CA LEU A 17 20.14 -20.93 8.53
C LEU A 17 20.97 -21.97 9.31
N LYS A 18 20.49 -22.34 10.49
CA LYS A 18 21.16 -23.31 11.38
C LYS A 18 21.23 -24.73 10.80
N ASP A 19 20.27 -25.07 9.95
CA ASP A 19 20.19 -26.37 9.27
C ASP A 19 21.11 -26.48 8.03
N GLY A 20 21.78 -25.39 7.68
CA GLY A 20 22.68 -25.31 6.53
C GLY A 20 22.01 -24.75 5.26
N THR A 21 20.73 -24.41 5.31
CA THR A 21 20.04 -23.74 4.20
C THR A 21 20.59 -22.33 4.00
N GLU A 22 20.81 -21.95 2.76
CA GLU A 22 21.18 -20.59 2.35
C GLU A 22 20.01 -19.94 1.63
N ILE A 23 19.67 -18.71 2.02
CA ILE A 23 18.68 -17.88 1.34
C ILE A 23 19.41 -16.73 0.63
N HIS A 24 19.38 -16.72 -0.68
CA HIS A 24 20.02 -15.72 -1.52
C HIS A 24 18.98 -14.67 -1.96
N TRP A 25 19.19 -13.41 -1.58
CA TRP A 25 18.32 -12.30 -1.97
C TRP A 25 18.85 -11.61 -3.23
N VAL A 26 18.00 -11.55 -4.26
CA VAL A 26 18.22 -10.72 -5.44
C VAL A 26 17.37 -9.45 -5.26
N VAL A 27 18.01 -8.34 -4.89
CA VAL A 27 17.36 -7.08 -4.60
C VAL A 27 17.35 -6.19 -5.85
N ASN A 28 16.17 -5.79 -6.28
CA ASN A 28 15.97 -4.86 -7.40
C ASN A 28 15.21 -3.61 -6.95
N PRO A 29 15.49 -2.42 -7.51
CA PRO A 29 14.70 -1.23 -7.24
C PRO A 29 13.23 -1.42 -7.61
N ASN A 30 12.32 -0.92 -6.76
CA ASN A 30 10.88 -0.96 -7.06
C ASN A 30 10.41 0.24 -7.90
N GLN A 31 11.27 1.26 -8.10
CA GLN A 31 10.93 2.46 -8.86
C GLN A 31 10.76 2.13 -10.34
N ASP A 32 9.81 2.81 -10.98
CA ASP A 32 9.55 2.73 -12.43
C ASP A 32 9.29 1.30 -12.96
N GLY A 33 8.84 0.39 -12.08
CA GLY A 33 8.54 -0.98 -12.44
C GLY A 33 9.76 -1.87 -12.70
N VAL A 34 10.96 -1.43 -12.32
CA VAL A 34 12.22 -2.19 -12.55
C VAL A 34 12.17 -3.57 -11.89
N TYR A 35 11.63 -3.66 -10.67
CA TYR A 35 11.48 -4.94 -9.98
C TYR A 35 10.65 -5.93 -10.80
N GLN A 36 9.46 -5.53 -11.27
CA GLN A 36 8.57 -6.40 -12.04
C GLN A 36 9.21 -6.82 -13.35
N GLN A 37 9.91 -5.91 -14.05
CA GLN A 37 10.62 -6.23 -15.29
C GLN A 37 11.71 -7.27 -15.05
N LYS A 38 12.50 -7.14 -13.98
CA LYS A 38 13.56 -8.08 -13.64
C LYS A 38 13.01 -9.44 -13.19
N LEU A 39 11.92 -9.44 -12.45
CA LEU A 39 11.21 -10.66 -12.07
C LEU A 39 10.69 -11.39 -13.31
N ASP A 40 10.03 -10.68 -14.25
CA ASP A 40 9.52 -11.24 -15.49
C ASP A 40 10.65 -11.82 -16.36
N GLU A 41 11.77 -11.11 -16.49
CA GLU A 41 12.95 -11.59 -17.22
C GLU A 41 13.50 -12.91 -16.63
N ALA A 42 13.56 -12.99 -15.30
CA ALA A 42 14.07 -14.18 -14.62
C ALA A 42 13.09 -15.36 -14.72
N LEU A 43 11.80 -15.11 -14.45
CA LEU A 43 10.75 -16.14 -14.58
C LEU A 43 10.61 -16.68 -15.98
N SER A 44 10.80 -15.86 -17.03
CA SER A 44 10.77 -16.32 -18.42
C SER A 44 11.87 -17.33 -18.77
N LYS A 45 12.93 -17.38 -17.98
CA LYS A 45 14.07 -18.29 -18.13
C LYS A 45 14.06 -19.44 -17.12
N GLN A 46 13.08 -19.46 -16.21
CA GLN A 46 13.01 -20.38 -15.07
C GLN A 46 13.18 -21.86 -15.47
N ALA A 47 12.58 -22.27 -16.59
CA ALA A 47 12.63 -23.68 -17.03
C ALA A 47 14.05 -24.14 -17.40
N ASP A 48 14.81 -23.26 -18.05
CA ASP A 48 16.15 -23.56 -18.58
C ASP A 48 17.28 -23.06 -17.65
N ALA A 49 16.95 -22.38 -16.55
CA ALA A 49 17.93 -21.85 -15.63
C ALA A 49 18.67 -22.98 -14.89
N ALA A 50 19.96 -22.77 -14.58
CA ALA A 50 20.69 -23.63 -13.67
C ALA A 50 20.02 -23.63 -12.28
N ALA A 51 20.23 -24.67 -11.48
CA ALA A 51 19.54 -24.80 -10.19
C ALA A 51 19.74 -23.57 -9.28
N ASP A 52 20.94 -23.04 -9.23
CA ASP A 52 21.28 -21.89 -8.38
C ASP A 52 20.79 -20.54 -8.94
N ASP A 53 20.33 -20.51 -10.20
CA ASP A 53 19.77 -19.31 -10.85
C ASP A 53 18.24 -19.30 -10.86
N LYS A 54 17.61 -20.36 -10.38
CA LYS A 54 16.16 -20.47 -10.28
C LYS A 54 15.62 -19.60 -9.16
N ILE A 55 14.41 -19.08 -9.37
CA ILE A 55 13.65 -18.36 -8.36
C ILE A 55 12.79 -19.37 -7.60
N ASP A 56 13.06 -19.57 -6.33
CA ASP A 56 12.25 -20.42 -5.44
C ASP A 56 11.12 -19.63 -4.78
N MET A 57 11.36 -18.35 -4.47
CA MET A 57 10.39 -17.41 -3.89
C MET A 57 10.58 -16.01 -4.45
N PHE A 58 9.49 -15.27 -4.54
CA PHE A 58 9.53 -13.84 -4.86
C PHE A 58 8.49 -13.07 -4.06
N LEU A 59 8.73 -11.78 -3.86
CA LEU A 59 7.79 -10.87 -3.23
C LEU A 59 6.87 -10.26 -4.28
N SER A 60 5.63 -9.97 -3.89
CA SER A 60 4.67 -9.32 -4.77
C SER A 60 3.78 -8.37 -3.97
N GLU A 61 3.45 -7.24 -4.57
CA GLU A 61 2.47 -6.30 -4.05
C GLU A 61 1.06 -6.66 -4.49
N THR A 62 0.07 -6.31 -3.69
CA THR A 62 -1.35 -6.51 -3.98
C THR A 62 -1.73 -6.01 -5.38
N ASP A 63 -1.12 -4.94 -5.86
CA ASP A 63 -1.45 -4.28 -7.12
C ASP A 63 -1.15 -5.14 -8.35
N TYR A 64 -0.24 -6.11 -8.24
CA TYR A 64 0.17 -6.95 -9.36
C TYR A 64 0.33 -8.45 -9.02
N VAL A 65 -0.01 -8.87 -7.78
CA VAL A 65 0.14 -10.26 -7.35
C VAL A 65 -0.60 -11.23 -8.26
N PHE A 66 -1.79 -10.85 -8.73
CA PHE A 66 -2.64 -11.69 -9.55
C PHE A 66 -1.98 -12.08 -10.89
N LYS A 67 -1.11 -11.23 -11.43
CA LYS A 67 -0.29 -11.56 -12.61
C LYS A 67 0.49 -12.86 -12.45
N TYR A 68 0.90 -13.20 -11.23
CA TYR A 68 1.73 -14.36 -10.91
C TYR A 68 0.96 -15.49 -10.24
N THR A 69 -0.14 -15.18 -9.56
CA THR A 69 -0.97 -16.17 -8.86
C THR A 69 -2.13 -16.67 -9.70
N ASP A 70 -2.43 -16.06 -10.85
CA ASP A 70 -3.42 -16.60 -11.77
C ASP A 70 -3.02 -18.02 -12.21
N LYS A 71 -4.00 -18.93 -12.24
CA LYS A 71 -3.74 -20.35 -12.58
C LYS A 71 -3.19 -20.55 -14.00
N ASP A 72 -3.57 -19.65 -14.92
CA ASP A 72 -3.16 -19.72 -16.33
C ASP A 72 -1.79 -19.07 -16.56
N ALA A 73 -1.25 -18.36 -15.57
CA ALA A 73 0.09 -17.77 -15.62
C ALA A 73 1.21 -18.81 -15.51
N ASP A 74 0.94 -19.96 -14.88
CA ASP A 74 1.89 -21.05 -14.63
C ASP A 74 3.20 -20.58 -13.95
N VAL A 75 3.07 -19.66 -12.99
CA VAL A 75 4.21 -19.07 -12.27
C VAL A 75 4.22 -19.55 -10.81
N ALA A 76 3.26 -19.10 -10.00
CA ALA A 76 3.21 -19.47 -8.59
C ALA A 76 2.54 -20.85 -8.40
N MET A 77 3.27 -21.76 -7.76
CA MET A 77 2.71 -23.08 -7.40
C MET A 77 1.61 -22.97 -6.35
N PRO A 78 0.59 -23.84 -6.38
CA PRO A 78 -0.29 -24.03 -5.24
C PRO A 78 0.51 -24.41 -3.99
N LEU A 79 0.30 -23.70 -2.88
CA LEU A 79 1.05 -23.97 -1.64
C LEU A 79 0.80 -25.39 -1.11
N LYS A 80 -0.37 -25.96 -1.39
CA LYS A 80 -0.70 -27.37 -1.04
C LYS A 80 0.23 -28.37 -1.73
N ASP A 81 0.72 -28.06 -2.93
CA ASP A 81 1.61 -28.93 -3.70
C ASP A 81 3.04 -28.92 -3.12
N LEU A 82 3.35 -27.89 -2.31
CA LEU A 82 4.55 -27.81 -1.47
C LEU A 82 4.37 -28.49 -0.10
N GLY A 83 3.22 -29.15 0.14
CA GLY A 83 2.92 -29.81 1.42
C GLY A 83 2.44 -28.87 2.52
N ILE A 84 2.05 -27.64 2.18
CA ILE A 84 1.56 -26.64 3.14
C ILE A 84 0.04 -26.78 3.26
N ASP A 85 -0.45 -27.13 4.46
CA ASP A 85 -1.86 -27.09 4.81
C ASP A 85 -2.28 -25.66 5.13
N CYS A 86 -2.75 -24.94 4.10
CA CYS A 86 -3.08 -23.53 4.20
C CYS A 86 -4.17 -23.22 5.24
N ASP A 87 -5.10 -24.13 5.47
CA ASP A 87 -6.19 -23.91 6.43
C ASP A 87 -5.71 -24.05 7.87
N LYS A 88 -4.68 -24.84 8.09
CA LYS A 88 -4.04 -24.98 9.38
C LYS A 88 -2.95 -23.92 9.62
N GLU A 89 -2.03 -23.79 8.67
CA GLU A 89 -0.84 -22.92 8.84
C GLU A 89 -1.18 -21.43 8.79
N PHE A 90 -2.26 -21.05 8.10
CA PHE A 90 -2.71 -19.66 7.96
C PHE A 90 -4.08 -19.39 8.59
N ALA A 91 -4.49 -20.22 9.57
CA ALA A 91 -5.76 -20.07 10.28
C ALA A 91 -5.94 -18.69 10.93
N ASP A 92 -4.84 -18.07 11.39
CA ASP A 92 -4.85 -16.78 12.07
C ASP A 92 -4.68 -15.58 11.10
N GLN A 93 -4.53 -15.82 9.79
CA GLN A 93 -4.47 -14.73 8.81
C GLN A 93 -5.86 -14.21 8.50
N PHE A 94 -5.94 -12.91 8.21
CA PHE A 94 -7.18 -12.31 7.72
C PHE A 94 -7.59 -12.91 6.37
N ASP A 95 -8.86 -13.23 6.21
CA ASP A 95 -9.40 -13.85 4.97
C ASP A 95 -9.04 -13.08 3.70
N PHE A 96 -9.09 -11.73 3.74
CA PHE A 96 -8.79 -10.93 2.59
C PHE A 96 -7.32 -11.09 2.13
N THR A 97 -6.38 -11.31 3.04
CA THR A 97 -4.97 -11.49 2.69
C THR A 97 -4.73 -12.86 2.05
N ARG A 98 -5.44 -13.89 2.51
CA ARG A 98 -5.42 -15.23 1.90
C ARG A 98 -6.01 -15.18 0.48
N LYS A 99 -7.16 -14.50 0.31
CA LYS A 99 -7.83 -14.33 -0.99
C LYS A 99 -6.96 -13.57 -2.00
N THR A 100 -6.25 -12.53 -1.56
CA THR A 100 -5.35 -11.75 -2.43
C THR A 100 -4.26 -12.61 -3.08
N ALA A 101 -3.78 -13.63 -2.37
CA ALA A 101 -2.73 -14.54 -2.85
C ALA A 101 -3.29 -15.87 -3.40
N SER A 102 -4.58 -15.93 -3.69
CA SER A 102 -5.25 -17.08 -4.30
C SER A 102 -5.57 -16.82 -5.77
N ASP A 103 -5.65 -17.90 -6.55
CA ASP A 103 -6.12 -17.83 -7.93
C ASP A 103 -7.65 -17.68 -8.04
N SER A 104 -8.16 -17.61 -9.28
CA SER A 104 -9.59 -17.47 -9.57
C SER A 104 -10.44 -18.66 -9.10
N ASP A 105 -9.84 -19.82 -8.86
CA ASP A 105 -10.51 -21.01 -8.32
C ASP A 105 -10.42 -21.06 -6.77
N GLY A 106 -9.83 -20.04 -6.15
CA GLY A 106 -9.64 -19.95 -4.70
C GLY A 106 -8.48 -20.80 -4.16
N VAL A 107 -7.61 -21.30 -5.03
CA VAL A 107 -6.44 -22.07 -4.62
C VAL A 107 -5.34 -21.10 -4.19
N GLN A 108 -4.88 -21.22 -2.95
CA GLN A 108 -3.85 -20.35 -2.39
C GLN A 108 -2.48 -20.67 -2.98
N ARG A 109 -1.84 -19.65 -3.58
CA ARG A 109 -0.54 -19.74 -4.27
C ARG A 109 0.53 -18.86 -3.63
N GLY A 110 0.18 -18.11 -2.63
CA GLY A 110 1.08 -17.27 -1.85
C GLY A 110 0.54 -17.00 -0.46
N SER A 111 1.34 -16.33 0.33
CA SER A 111 0.97 -15.91 1.69
C SER A 111 1.44 -14.48 1.92
N THR A 112 0.79 -13.77 2.82
CA THR A 112 1.19 -12.43 3.21
C THR A 112 1.94 -12.42 4.53
N TRP A 113 2.87 -11.52 4.67
CA TRP A 113 3.62 -11.23 5.89
C TRP A 113 3.27 -9.86 6.47
N GLN A 114 2.42 -9.10 5.78
CA GLN A 114 1.98 -7.78 6.20
C GLN A 114 0.47 -7.64 6.08
N CYS A 115 -0.11 -6.94 7.06
CA CYS A 115 -1.42 -6.34 6.98
C CYS A 115 -1.25 -4.84 7.24
N CYS A 116 -1.63 -4.01 6.27
CA CYS A 116 -1.37 -2.58 6.28
C CYS A 116 -2.67 -1.79 6.51
N PRO A 117 -3.13 -1.64 7.77
CA PRO A 117 -4.32 -0.83 8.06
C PRO A 117 -4.08 0.62 7.65
N GLY A 118 -5.10 1.23 7.03
CA GLY A 118 -5.08 2.65 6.70
C GLY A 118 -5.23 3.51 7.95
N LEU A 119 -4.50 4.61 7.99
CA LEU A 119 -4.52 5.60 9.06
C LEU A 119 -4.73 6.99 8.47
N LEU A 120 -5.46 7.84 9.19
CA LEU A 120 -5.42 9.29 8.98
C LEU A 120 -4.41 9.87 9.96
N VAL A 121 -3.34 10.47 9.43
CA VAL A 121 -2.30 11.16 10.21
C VAL A 121 -2.50 12.65 9.99
N TYR A 122 -2.53 13.45 11.06
CA TYR A 122 -2.84 14.86 10.97
C TYR A 122 -1.84 15.75 11.72
N ARG A 123 -1.73 16.99 11.28
CA ARG A 123 -0.95 18.07 11.89
C ARG A 123 -1.67 18.59 13.14
N ARG A 124 -1.11 18.30 14.30
CA ARG A 124 -1.64 18.72 15.61
C ARG A 124 -1.64 20.24 15.80
N ASP A 125 -0.63 20.91 15.26
CA ASP A 125 -0.54 22.39 15.29
C ASP A 125 -1.65 23.03 14.46
N ILE A 126 -1.94 22.49 13.25
CA ILE A 126 -3.06 22.94 12.43
C ILE A 126 -4.39 22.64 13.10
N ALA A 127 -4.55 21.45 13.71
CA ALA A 127 -5.74 21.10 14.47
C ALA A 127 -6.04 22.11 15.59
N LYS A 128 -5.01 22.49 16.37
CA LYS A 128 -5.13 23.50 17.41
C LYS A 128 -5.53 24.87 16.88
N ASP A 129 -4.92 25.31 15.76
CA ASP A 129 -5.25 26.61 15.16
C ASP A 129 -6.68 26.66 14.63
N VAL A 130 -7.15 25.59 14.00
CA VAL A 130 -8.47 25.58 13.35
C VAL A 130 -9.59 25.20 14.30
N PHE A 131 -9.39 24.15 15.10
CA PHE A 131 -10.43 23.53 15.93
C PHE A 131 -10.28 23.82 17.44
N GLY A 132 -9.16 24.44 17.86
CA GLY A 132 -8.87 24.72 19.27
C GLY A 132 -8.44 23.48 20.06
N THR A 133 -8.29 22.33 19.42
CA THR A 133 -7.88 21.08 20.03
C THR A 133 -7.04 20.24 19.07
N ASP A 134 -6.14 19.42 19.61
CA ASP A 134 -5.42 18.38 18.89
C ASP A 134 -5.70 16.98 19.46
N ASP A 135 -6.76 16.86 20.21
CA ASP A 135 -7.18 15.58 20.81
C ASP A 135 -7.62 14.60 19.72
N PRO A 136 -7.05 13.37 19.67
CA PRO A 136 -7.34 12.41 18.61
C PRO A 136 -8.81 11.98 18.53
N GLU A 137 -9.52 11.91 19.66
CA GLU A 137 -10.94 11.54 19.65
C GLU A 137 -11.78 12.66 19.04
N ALA A 138 -11.49 13.91 19.42
CA ALA A 138 -12.17 15.08 18.86
C ALA A 138 -11.91 15.23 17.35
N ILE A 139 -10.69 14.99 16.90
CA ILE A 139 -10.36 15.01 15.47
C ILE A 139 -10.97 13.80 14.75
N GLY A 140 -11.00 12.64 15.38
CA GLY A 140 -11.68 11.44 14.87
C GLY A 140 -13.16 11.71 14.55
N GLU A 141 -13.88 12.41 15.43
CA GLU A 141 -15.27 12.79 15.17
C GLU A 141 -15.44 13.74 13.97
N LYS A 142 -14.46 14.59 13.70
CA LYS A 142 -14.46 15.48 12.53
C LYS A 142 -14.08 14.79 11.22
N THR A 143 -13.55 13.58 11.27
CA THR A 143 -13.00 12.86 10.11
C THR A 143 -13.56 11.45 9.93
N LYS A 144 -14.61 11.10 10.68
CA LYS A 144 -15.16 9.74 10.76
C LYS A 144 -15.88 9.24 9.50
N ASP A 145 -16.37 10.15 8.69
CA ASP A 145 -17.06 9.85 7.43
C ASP A 145 -16.86 10.99 6.42
N TRP A 146 -17.33 10.78 5.18
CA TRP A 146 -17.15 11.75 4.09
C TRP A 146 -17.87 13.09 4.34
N ASP A 147 -19.03 13.08 4.95
CA ASP A 147 -19.82 14.29 5.19
C ASP A 147 -19.14 15.15 6.27
N THR A 148 -18.69 14.53 7.35
CA THR A 148 -17.96 15.24 8.41
C THR A 148 -16.59 15.70 7.94
N LEU A 149 -15.86 14.89 7.14
CA LEU A 149 -14.59 15.28 6.55
C LEU A 149 -14.74 16.46 5.60
N LYS A 150 -15.81 16.51 4.80
CA LYS A 150 -16.10 17.63 3.90
C LYS A 150 -16.45 18.92 4.65
N ALA A 151 -17.22 18.81 5.76
CA ALA A 151 -17.48 19.95 6.64
C ALA A 151 -16.18 20.46 7.28
N THR A 152 -15.32 19.56 7.74
CA THR A 152 -14.00 19.86 8.29
C THR A 152 -13.09 20.50 7.23
N ALA A 153 -13.15 20.07 5.97
CA ALA A 153 -12.40 20.67 4.87
C ALA A 153 -12.79 22.14 4.63
N ALA A 154 -14.06 22.48 4.77
CA ALA A 154 -14.51 23.86 4.67
C ALA A 154 -13.96 24.73 5.83
N GLU A 155 -13.93 24.21 7.06
CA GLU A 155 -13.33 24.90 8.23
C GLU A 155 -11.82 25.16 8.01
N LEU A 156 -11.09 24.13 7.57
CA LEU A 156 -9.66 24.21 7.24
C LEU A 156 -9.39 25.25 6.15
N LYS A 157 -10.17 25.19 5.07
CA LYS A 157 -10.06 26.12 3.95
C LYS A 157 -10.31 27.57 4.36
N ALA A 158 -11.27 27.83 5.24
CA ALA A 158 -11.57 29.16 5.76
C ALA A 158 -10.37 29.77 6.53
N LYS A 159 -9.49 28.93 7.08
CA LYS A 159 -8.23 29.32 7.74
C LYS A 159 -7.01 29.28 6.79
N GLY A 160 -7.19 28.92 5.53
CA GLY A 160 -6.13 28.88 4.52
C GLY A 160 -5.29 27.61 4.53
N TYR A 161 -5.85 26.51 5.06
CA TYR A 161 -5.24 25.18 5.03
C TYR A 161 -5.90 24.28 3.96
N TYR A 162 -5.16 23.28 3.52
CA TYR A 162 -5.66 22.16 2.74
C TYR A 162 -5.98 20.98 3.66
N THR A 163 -7.00 20.22 3.35
CA THR A 163 -7.36 19.02 4.14
C THR A 163 -6.39 17.89 3.85
N LEU A 164 -6.14 17.61 2.59
CA LEU A 164 -5.22 16.59 2.11
C LEU A 164 -4.24 17.18 1.10
N SER A 165 -3.15 16.48 0.84
CA SER A 165 -2.12 16.98 -0.07
C SER A 165 -2.57 16.96 -1.53
N SER A 166 -3.30 15.92 -1.93
CA SER A 166 -3.75 15.76 -3.31
C SER A 166 -5.05 14.97 -3.39
N TYR A 167 -5.70 15.03 -4.53
CA TYR A 167 -6.87 14.20 -4.83
C TYR A 167 -6.54 12.69 -4.88
N ALA A 168 -5.28 12.34 -5.13
CA ALA A 168 -4.85 10.96 -5.17
C ALA A 168 -4.82 10.29 -3.78
N ASP A 169 -4.75 11.08 -2.71
CA ASP A 169 -4.63 10.55 -1.35
C ASP A 169 -5.84 9.70 -0.93
N THR A 170 -7.01 9.95 -1.52
CA THR A 170 -8.24 9.24 -1.19
C THR A 170 -8.49 7.98 -2.03
N PHE A 171 -7.70 7.76 -3.11
CA PHE A 171 -7.98 6.66 -4.06
C PHE A 171 -8.13 5.30 -3.37
N ARG A 172 -7.24 4.97 -2.43
CA ARG A 172 -7.26 3.67 -1.75
C ARG A 172 -8.53 3.44 -0.91
N LEU A 173 -9.14 4.49 -0.38
CA LEU A 173 -10.40 4.37 0.37
C LEU A 173 -11.55 3.93 -0.54
N TYR A 174 -11.61 4.47 -1.74
CA TYR A 174 -12.62 4.09 -2.74
C TYR A 174 -12.25 2.75 -3.40
N GLY A 175 -11.01 2.61 -3.87
CA GLY A 175 -10.55 1.44 -4.62
C GLY A 175 -10.58 0.15 -3.81
N ASN A 176 -10.27 0.20 -2.51
CA ASN A 176 -10.33 -0.98 -1.65
C ASN A 176 -11.75 -1.33 -1.17
N SER A 177 -12.74 -0.49 -1.48
CA SER A 177 -14.14 -0.68 -1.09
C SER A 177 -15.07 -1.01 -2.26
N ILE A 178 -14.54 -1.25 -3.46
CA ILE A 178 -15.34 -1.59 -4.65
C ILE A 178 -16.12 -2.89 -4.43
N ASP A 179 -17.32 -2.94 -5.02
CA ASP A 179 -18.19 -4.11 -4.95
C ASP A 179 -17.99 -5.05 -6.14
N ASN A 180 -17.46 -4.52 -7.26
CA ASN A 180 -17.25 -5.25 -8.48
C ASN A 180 -15.79 -5.25 -8.90
N SER A 181 -15.27 -6.40 -9.28
CA SER A 181 -13.95 -6.50 -9.91
C SER A 181 -13.96 -5.74 -11.25
N TRP A 182 -12.80 -5.19 -11.65
CA TRP A 182 -12.63 -4.54 -12.94
C TRP A 182 -12.98 -5.44 -14.13
N VAL A 183 -12.71 -6.72 -14.00
CA VAL A 183 -13.14 -7.77 -14.93
C VAL A 183 -13.80 -8.87 -14.11
N GLN A 184 -15.03 -9.20 -14.45
CA GLN A 184 -15.75 -10.31 -13.79
C GLN A 184 -15.20 -11.65 -14.31
N PRO A 185 -15.14 -12.71 -13.49
CA PRO A 185 -14.71 -14.01 -13.95
C PRO A 185 -15.50 -14.47 -15.19
N GLY A 186 -14.79 -14.77 -16.28
CA GLY A 186 -15.38 -15.21 -17.55
C GLY A 186 -15.99 -14.10 -18.42
N ALA A 187 -15.78 -12.83 -18.07
CA ALA A 187 -16.22 -11.68 -18.89
C ALA A 187 -15.06 -11.08 -19.67
N ASP A 188 -15.36 -10.52 -20.84
CA ASP A 188 -14.41 -9.84 -21.72
C ASP A 188 -14.45 -8.31 -21.55
N GLU A 189 -15.32 -7.81 -20.66
CA GLU A 189 -15.58 -6.38 -20.50
C GLU A 189 -15.03 -5.85 -19.19
N VAL A 190 -14.51 -4.62 -19.23
CA VAL A 190 -14.11 -3.87 -18.05
C VAL A 190 -15.33 -3.21 -17.40
N VAL A 191 -15.52 -3.47 -16.11
CA VAL A 191 -16.59 -2.86 -15.32
C VAL A 191 -15.96 -1.78 -14.43
N VAL A 192 -16.39 -0.54 -14.59
CA VAL A 192 -15.99 0.56 -13.69
C VAL A 192 -16.99 0.63 -12.55
N ASP A 193 -16.55 0.24 -11.35
CA ASP A 193 -17.40 0.31 -10.16
C ASP A 193 -17.84 1.75 -9.88
N LYS A 194 -19.08 1.91 -9.37
CA LYS A 194 -19.62 3.23 -9.03
C LYS A 194 -18.76 3.98 -8.00
N LYS A 195 -18.10 3.29 -7.09
CA LYS A 195 -17.21 3.92 -6.12
C LYS A 195 -16.02 4.58 -6.79
N ILE A 196 -15.52 4.02 -7.90
CA ILE A 196 -14.44 4.64 -8.68
C ILE A 196 -14.93 5.91 -9.39
N THR A 197 -16.13 5.90 -9.98
CA THR A 197 -16.70 7.12 -10.58
C THR A 197 -17.01 8.19 -9.53
N ASN A 198 -17.49 7.79 -8.35
CA ASN A 198 -17.65 8.70 -7.22
C ASN A 198 -16.33 9.34 -6.79
N TRP A 199 -15.24 8.55 -6.73
CA TRP A 199 -13.91 9.09 -6.43
C TRP A 199 -13.48 10.16 -7.45
N VAL A 200 -13.76 9.96 -8.73
CA VAL A 200 -13.45 10.95 -9.78
C VAL A 200 -14.24 12.25 -9.55
N ASP A 201 -15.53 12.14 -9.27
CA ASP A 201 -16.43 13.29 -9.05
C ASP A 201 -16.03 14.05 -7.78
N ASP A 202 -15.82 13.34 -6.66
CA ASP A 202 -15.38 13.93 -5.39
C ASP A 202 -13.98 14.55 -5.50
N SER A 203 -13.05 13.90 -6.21
CA SER A 203 -11.71 14.45 -6.46
C SER A 203 -11.77 15.78 -7.21
N LYS A 204 -12.63 15.86 -8.21
CA LYS A 204 -12.87 17.10 -8.95
C LYS A 204 -13.49 18.18 -8.06
N GLU A 205 -14.51 17.83 -7.28
CA GLU A 205 -15.14 18.75 -6.33
C GLU A 205 -14.13 19.30 -5.33
N TRP A 206 -13.31 18.43 -4.74
CA TRP A 206 -12.30 18.82 -3.75
C TRP A 206 -11.22 19.72 -4.33
N LEU A 207 -10.82 19.46 -5.57
CA LEU A 207 -9.87 20.29 -6.29
C LEU A 207 -10.45 21.68 -6.60
N ASP A 208 -11.67 21.75 -7.12
CA ASP A 208 -12.38 22.99 -7.45
C ASP A 208 -12.68 23.82 -6.19
N ALA A 209 -13.03 23.18 -5.08
CA ALA A 209 -13.22 23.83 -3.79
C ALA A 209 -11.90 24.29 -3.12
N GLY A 210 -10.76 23.79 -3.57
CA GLY A 210 -9.44 24.07 -3.00
C GLY A 210 -9.24 23.41 -1.62
N TYR A 211 -9.80 22.23 -1.42
CA TYR A 211 -9.59 21.40 -0.21
C TYR A 211 -8.30 20.59 -0.28
N VAL A 212 -7.73 20.44 -1.47
CA VAL A 212 -6.43 19.82 -1.73
C VAL A 212 -5.49 20.79 -2.43
N ASP A 213 -4.17 20.56 -2.32
CA ASP A 213 -3.18 21.38 -3.01
C ASP A 213 -3.08 20.96 -4.49
N ALA A 214 -3.56 21.84 -5.38
CA ALA A 214 -3.54 21.58 -6.82
C ALA A 214 -2.13 21.43 -7.43
N LYS A 215 -1.08 21.76 -6.69
CA LYS A 215 0.31 21.59 -7.14
C LYS A 215 0.79 20.16 -6.96
N VAL A 216 0.26 19.46 -5.97
CA VAL A 216 0.61 18.06 -5.70
C VAL A 216 -0.20 17.15 -6.62
N LYS A 217 0.45 16.56 -7.61
CA LYS A 217 -0.22 15.80 -8.69
C LYS A 217 -0.43 14.31 -8.37
N GLY A 218 0.09 13.84 -7.25
CA GLY A 218 -0.01 12.44 -6.84
C GLY A 218 0.87 12.17 -5.62
N GLN A 219 0.97 10.90 -5.26
CA GLN A 219 1.77 10.43 -4.12
C GLN A 219 3.20 10.07 -4.56
N PHE A 220 4.11 9.94 -3.60
CA PHE A 220 5.49 9.44 -3.78
C PHE A 220 6.35 10.27 -4.76
N ASN A 221 6.14 11.59 -4.79
CA ASN A 221 6.97 12.54 -5.52
C ASN A 221 7.44 13.67 -4.60
N ASP A 222 8.36 14.50 -5.09
CA ASP A 222 8.97 15.58 -4.30
C ASP A 222 7.97 16.58 -3.73
N ASP A 223 6.92 16.94 -4.47
CA ASP A 223 5.93 17.91 -4.01
C ASP A 223 5.05 17.30 -2.91
N TRP A 224 4.71 16.02 -3.03
CA TRP A 224 4.00 15.28 -2.00
C TRP A 224 4.85 15.12 -0.72
N ASN A 225 6.13 14.80 -0.87
CA ASN A 225 7.07 14.71 0.25
C ASN A 225 7.21 16.06 0.97
N LYS A 226 7.39 17.16 0.24
CA LYS A 226 7.48 18.52 0.82
C LYS A 226 6.20 18.95 1.56
N ALA A 227 5.05 18.39 1.16
CA ALA A 227 3.78 18.67 1.82
C ALA A 227 3.69 18.13 3.26
N MET A 228 4.64 17.31 3.71
CA MET A 228 4.74 16.80 5.09
C MET A 228 5.54 17.73 6.01
N GLY A 229 6.32 18.65 5.47
CA GLY A 229 7.17 19.55 6.27
C GLY A 229 6.40 20.68 6.96
N SER A 230 7.08 21.38 7.88
CA SER A 230 6.52 22.47 8.71
C SER A 230 5.99 23.65 7.91
N GLN A 231 6.54 23.90 6.72
CA GLN A 231 6.12 25.01 5.85
C GLN A 231 4.85 24.69 5.05
N SER A 232 4.41 23.44 5.08
CA SER A 232 3.19 23.00 4.42
C SER A 232 1.94 23.48 5.15
N LYS A 233 0.87 23.67 4.37
CA LYS A 233 -0.48 23.97 4.87
C LYS A 233 -1.41 22.76 4.78
N VAL A 234 -0.88 21.59 4.56
CA VAL A 234 -1.64 20.34 4.50
C VAL A 234 -1.93 19.84 5.91
N PHE A 235 -3.20 19.62 6.20
CA PHE A 235 -3.66 19.16 7.51
C PHE A 235 -3.42 17.68 7.73
N ALA A 236 -3.72 16.82 6.75
CA ALA A 236 -3.68 15.38 6.95
C ALA A 236 -3.19 14.60 5.73
N PHE A 237 -2.73 13.39 6.02
CA PHE A 237 -2.39 12.36 5.05
C PHE A 237 -3.10 11.05 5.38
N LEU A 238 -3.35 10.25 4.37
CA LEU A 238 -3.88 8.89 4.50
C LEU A 238 -2.75 7.91 4.16
N PHE A 239 -2.28 7.20 5.17
CA PHE A 239 -1.19 6.23 5.05
C PHE A 239 -1.61 4.84 5.53
N PRO A 240 -0.96 3.79 5.03
CA PRO A 240 -0.76 2.58 5.82
C PRO A 240 0.18 2.87 7.01
N ALA A 241 0.16 2.04 8.03
CA ALA A 241 0.97 2.23 9.24
C ALA A 241 2.47 2.39 8.94
N TRP A 242 3.00 1.68 7.94
CA TRP A 242 4.40 1.82 7.52
C TRP A 242 4.74 3.21 6.95
N GLY A 243 3.74 3.95 6.48
CA GLY A 243 3.92 5.31 5.93
C GLY A 243 4.45 6.31 6.94
N ILE A 244 4.26 6.06 8.24
CA ILE A 244 4.79 6.90 9.31
C ILE A 244 6.32 6.90 9.27
N ASP A 245 6.94 5.73 9.27
CA ASP A 245 8.41 5.60 9.34
C ASP A 245 9.08 5.79 7.97
N PHE A 246 8.47 5.23 6.90
CA PHE A 246 9.10 5.24 5.58
C PHE A 246 8.82 6.50 4.76
N THR A 247 7.79 7.27 5.10
CA THR A 247 7.37 8.41 4.30
C THR A 247 7.29 9.69 5.10
N LEU A 248 6.55 9.69 6.22
CA LEU A 248 6.34 10.90 7.02
C LEU A 248 7.61 11.32 7.75
N ALA A 249 8.23 10.43 8.52
CA ALA A 249 9.40 10.74 9.33
C ALA A 249 10.59 11.26 8.50
N PRO A 250 10.92 10.72 7.32
CA PRO A 250 11.99 11.29 6.48
C PRO A 250 11.68 12.67 5.89
N ASN A 251 10.41 13.09 5.85
CA ASN A 251 9.95 14.28 5.12
C ASN A 251 9.29 15.36 6.01
N TRP A 252 9.17 15.17 7.31
CA TRP A 252 8.47 16.12 8.20
C TRP A 252 9.20 17.44 8.47
N ASP A 253 10.41 17.59 8.02
CA ASP A 253 11.31 18.77 8.07
C ASP A 253 10.80 19.94 8.92
N GLY A 254 11.22 20.01 10.18
CA GLY A 254 10.81 21.00 11.17
C GLY A 254 9.37 20.85 11.70
N ALA A 255 8.67 19.74 11.37
CA ALA A 255 7.34 19.43 11.90
C ALA A 255 7.36 18.23 12.89
N GLU A 256 8.55 17.86 13.38
CA GLU A 256 8.73 16.85 14.40
C GLU A 256 7.88 17.17 15.64
N GLY A 257 7.10 16.19 16.08
CA GLY A 257 6.17 16.38 17.22
C GLY A 257 4.90 17.17 16.92
N SER A 258 4.71 17.60 15.66
CA SER A 258 3.46 18.23 15.21
C SER A 258 2.55 17.26 14.46
N TRP A 259 2.99 16.05 14.20
CA TRP A 259 2.21 14.97 13.62
C TRP A 259 1.68 14.01 14.69
#